data_cd3f06b5231b466dbe32837cda89571c
#
_entry.id   cd3f06b5231b466dbe32837cda89571c
#
_cell.length_a   1.000
_cell.length_b   1.000
_cell.length_c   1.000
_cell.angle_alpha   90.00
_cell.angle_beta   90.00
_cell.angle_gamma   90.00
#
_symmetry.space_group_name_H-M   'P 1'
#
loop_
_entity.id
_entity.type
_entity.pdbx_description
1 polymer ?
#
loop_
_entity_poly.entity_id
_entity_poly.type
_entity_poly.pdbx_seq_one_letter_code
_entity_poly.pdbx_strand_id
1 'polypeptide(L)'
;NVSMAMTLSNVSEDFRKKRAKELLRKVGLEKHMYKKPDQISGGQKQRVAIARALVNDPDVIIADEPTGALDAETTDTILDMIRGIAEEGKLVLMVTHSDKVASHCSRVLRIDNGELISDEHQLDLEYTENTREDIKVKNMSMWKAIKLAFLNMKAKLGRNLLVALGSSIGIMSVVLMLALGKGVTSYVSSTMKSYTNPNITEVHKKSSTQQTTKNPQNMSREEIAKQQQENMAALTGSGTNTGFTKKDIEKLSKIKHVDRYQKGYSSFSLGTNTVKYNNKQASLMMLQTMSDSISKSSIVEGKAPKNNHEIMLDRATADLLGKNILDKEVTLTLKIGEKTITQNFKVTGLYESQSQSSSTVFFTYAGLQDLYKTNQEKLLPNVVYLHTANKDNTKMIKDKVKDLGYTGSMQEQMTEMFTKMLNIITWVLTAIAAVSLVVSAIMILVVLNISVVERTKEIGVLKALGARRKDIRRIFASEAFLIGITSGAIGVVVTYVLGFFINNFTKAAFEVNVVSMTTKYAIAGIVISMIAGILPSNRASKLDPVEALRKE
;
A
#
# COMPACT_ATOMS: atom_id res chain seq x y z
N ASN A 1 -31.82 -23.72 -15.82
CA ASN A 1 -31.15 -24.72 -16.68
C ASN A 1 -31.29 -24.39 -18.18
N VAL A 2 -32.51 -24.33 -18.74
CA VAL A 2 -32.75 -24.13 -20.19
C VAL A 2 -32.11 -22.83 -20.70
N SER A 3 -32.24 -21.70 -20.00
CA SER A 3 -31.71 -20.41 -20.43
C SER A 3 -30.19 -20.22 -20.26
N MET A 4 -29.48 -21.24 -19.76
CA MET A 4 -28.05 -21.10 -19.41
C MET A 4 -27.17 -20.80 -20.63
N ALA A 5 -27.39 -21.50 -21.75
CA ALA A 5 -26.64 -21.27 -22.98
C ALA A 5 -26.80 -19.83 -23.51
N MET A 6 -28.01 -19.25 -23.46
CA MET A 6 -28.24 -17.85 -23.83
C MET A 6 -27.62 -16.84 -22.84
N THR A 7 -27.41 -17.24 -21.58
CA THR A 7 -26.69 -16.40 -20.62
C THR A 7 -25.24 -16.20 -21.05
N LEU A 8 -24.61 -17.25 -21.57
CA LEU A 8 -23.25 -17.23 -22.10
C LEU A 8 -23.16 -16.38 -23.39
N SER A 9 -24.21 -16.38 -24.21
CA SER A 9 -24.31 -15.62 -25.47
C SER A 9 -24.70 -14.14 -25.29
N ASN A 10 -24.72 -13.64 -24.06
CA ASN A 10 -25.03 -12.26 -23.71
C ASN A 10 -26.44 -11.75 -24.15
N VAL A 11 -27.40 -12.63 -24.28
CA VAL A 11 -28.79 -12.29 -24.61
C VAL A 11 -29.49 -11.62 -23.43
N SER A 12 -30.46 -10.73 -23.67
CA SER A 12 -31.20 -10.01 -22.62
C SER A 12 -31.98 -10.98 -21.70
N GLU A 13 -32.18 -10.61 -20.45
CA GLU A 13 -32.82 -11.49 -19.45
C GLU A 13 -34.28 -11.79 -19.82
N ASP A 14 -35.00 -10.79 -20.34
CA ASP A 14 -36.41 -10.92 -20.70
C ASP A 14 -36.59 -11.86 -21.90
N PHE A 15 -35.77 -11.71 -22.93
CA PHE A 15 -35.78 -12.62 -24.08
C PHE A 15 -35.46 -14.05 -23.66
N ARG A 16 -34.42 -14.25 -22.82
CA ARG A 16 -34.05 -15.59 -22.31
C ARG A 16 -35.20 -16.25 -21.53
N LYS A 17 -35.88 -15.50 -20.68
CA LYS A 17 -37.04 -16.01 -19.93
C LYS A 17 -38.21 -16.37 -20.86
N LYS A 18 -38.49 -15.51 -21.84
CA LYS A 18 -39.53 -15.75 -22.83
C LYS A 18 -39.25 -17.01 -23.64
N ARG A 19 -38.06 -17.10 -24.25
CA ARG A 19 -37.63 -18.24 -25.07
C ARG A 19 -37.58 -19.56 -24.28
N ALA A 20 -37.04 -19.54 -23.05
CA ALA A 20 -37.06 -20.72 -22.19
C ALA A 20 -38.48 -21.22 -21.86
N LYS A 21 -39.44 -20.33 -21.61
CA LYS A 21 -40.84 -20.68 -21.37
C LYS A 21 -41.50 -21.27 -22.63
N GLU A 22 -41.26 -20.69 -23.81
CA GLU A 22 -41.73 -21.21 -25.10
C GLU A 22 -41.27 -22.65 -25.32
N LEU A 23 -39.95 -22.89 -25.16
CA LEU A 23 -39.39 -24.21 -25.36
C LEU A 23 -39.86 -25.21 -24.32
N LEU A 24 -40.02 -24.82 -23.06
CA LEU A 24 -40.58 -25.71 -22.04
C LEU A 24 -42.06 -26.05 -22.29
N ARG A 25 -42.83 -25.14 -22.90
CA ARG A 25 -44.19 -25.49 -23.41
C ARG A 25 -44.14 -26.44 -24.57
N LYS A 26 -43.22 -26.18 -25.54
CA LYS A 26 -43.03 -27.06 -26.73
C LYS A 26 -42.72 -28.51 -26.35
N VAL A 27 -41.91 -28.71 -25.28
CA VAL A 27 -41.60 -30.04 -24.75
C VAL A 27 -42.58 -30.57 -23.72
N GLY A 28 -43.75 -29.94 -23.55
CA GLY A 28 -44.84 -30.40 -22.65
C GLY A 28 -44.53 -30.25 -21.14
N LEU A 29 -43.65 -29.34 -20.77
CA LEU A 29 -43.23 -29.12 -19.36
C LEU A 29 -43.78 -27.83 -18.75
N GLU A 30 -44.87 -27.29 -19.27
CA GLU A 30 -45.45 -26.03 -18.76
C GLU A 30 -45.71 -26.04 -17.26
N LYS A 31 -46.32 -27.12 -16.75
CA LYS A 31 -46.64 -27.32 -15.33
C LYS A 31 -45.42 -27.51 -14.44
N HIS A 32 -44.25 -27.75 -15.01
CA HIS A 32 -43.00 -28.07 -14.32
C HIS A 32 -41.91 -27.00 -14.48
N MET A 33 -42.22 -25.84 -15.08
CA MET A 33 -41.23 -24.76 -15.40
C MET A 33 -40.41 -24.28 -14.20
N TYR A 34 -40.95 -24.31 -13.00
CA TYR A 34 -40.32 -23.80 -11.78
C TYR A 34 -39.82 -24.88 -10.83
N LYS A 35 -39.95 -26.17 -11.21
CA LYS A 35 -39.42 -27.29 -10.42
C LYS A 35 -37.92 -27.38 -10.56
N LYS A 36 -37.25 -27.84 -9.50
CA LYS A 36 -35.82 -28.15 -9.54
C LYS A 36 -35.58 -29.50 -10.20
N PRO A 37 -34.35 -29.77 -10.72
CA PRO A 37 -34.04 -31.05 -11.39
C PRO A 37 -34.23 -32.31 -10.55
N ASP A 38 -34.12 -32.19 -9.24
CA ASP A 38 -34.39 -33.26 -8.26
C ASP A 38 -35.89 -33.58 -8.04
N GLN A 39 -36.75 -32.68 -8.51
CA GLN A 39 -38.22 -32.76 -8.36
C GLN A 39 -38.95 -33.24 -9.63
N ILE A 40 -38.20 -33.69 -10.66
CA ILE A 40 -38.72 -34.12 -11.96
C ILE A 40 -38.24 -35.52 -12.30
N SER A 41 -39.07 -36.29 -13.06
CA SER A 41 -38.75 -37.65 -13.52
C SER A 41 -37.63 -37.70 -14.56
N GLY A 42 -37.12 -38.92 -14.84
CA GLY A 42 -36.09 -39.15 -15.87
C GLY A 42 -36.50 -38.62 -17.24
N GLY A 43 -37.71 -38.97 -17.70
CA GLY A 43 -38.25 -38.49 -18.98
C GLY A 43 -38.45 -36.97 -19.01
N GLN A 44 -38.87 -36.37 -17.89
CA GLN A 44 -38.96 -34.89 -17.77
C GLN A 44 -37.58 -34.23 -17.83
N LYS A 45 -36.56 -34.84 -17.21
CA LYS A 45 -35.17 -34.38 -17.35
C LYS A 45 -34.69 -34.39 -18.79
N GLN A 46 -35.01 -35.46 -19.54
CA GLN A 46 -34.67 -35.59 -20.96
C GLN A 46 -35.35 -34.50 -21.80
N ARG A 47 -36.64 -34.22 -21.58
CA ARG A 47 -37.34 -33.11 -22.24
C ARG A 47 -36.72 -31.76 -21.91
N VAL A 48 -36.24 -31.52 -20.66
CA VAL A 48 -35.48 -30.33 -20.32
C VAL A 48 -34.17 -30.25 -21.09
N ALA A 49 -33.49 -31.41 -21.30
CA ALA A 49 -32.24 -31.45 -22.09
C ALA A 49 -32.49 -31.08 -23.56
N ILE A 50 -33.57 -31.57 -24.15
CA ILE A 50 -34.02 -31.23 -25.52
C ILE A 50 -34.31 -29.72 -25.62
N ALA A 51 -35.13 -29.16 -24.68
CA ALA A 51 -35.41 -27.74 -24.65
C ALA A 51 -34.14 -26.90 -24.52
N ARG A 52 -33.16 -27.35 -23.74
CA ARG A 52 -31.86 -26.71 -23.57
C ARG A 52 -31.03 -26.74 -24.87
N ALA A 53 -31.07 -27.83 -25.60
CA ALA A 53 -30.38 -27.96 -26.91
C ALA A 53 -30.95 -26.99 -27.95
N LEU A 54 -32.26 -26.78 -27.95
CA LEU A 54 -32.98 -25.92 -28.89
C LEU A 54 -32.88 -24.41 -28.57
N VAL A 55 -32.39 -24.03 -27.40
CA VAL A 55 -32.54 -22.63 -26.89
C VAL A 55 -31.81 -21.61 -27.76
N ASN A 56 -30.70 -21.98 -28.37
CA ASN A 56 -29.90 -21.13 -29.28
C ASN A 56 -30.24 -21.31 -30.75
N ASP A 57 -31.31 -21.99 -31.05
CA ASP A 57 -31.75 -22.30 -32.41
C ASP A 57 -30.64 -22.93 -33.29
N PRO A 58 -30.06 -24.09 -32.92
CA PRO A 58 -28.99 -24.72 -33.67
C PRO A 58 -29.49 -25.31 -34.98
N ASP A 59 -28.59 -25.38 -35.99
CA ASP A 59 -28.85 -26.08 -37.25
C ASP A 59 -28.71 -27.61 -37.09
N VAL A 60 -27.84 -28.04 -36.16
CA VAL A 60 -27.50 -29.46 -35.93
C VAL A 60 -27.69 -29.79 -34.45
N ILE A 61 -28.38 -30.89 -34.20
CA ILE A 61 -28.57 -31.45 -32.83
C ILE A 61 -27.92 -32.83 -32.81
N ILE A 62 -27.07 -33.08 -31.84
CA ILE A 62 -26.45 -34.37 -31.60
C ILE A 62 -27.06 -34.96 -30.33
N ALA A 63 -27.63 -36.16 -30.47
CA ALA A 63 -28.23 -36.90 -29.36
C ALA A 63 -27.52 -38.25 -29.20
N ASP A 64 -26.91 -38.43 -28.02
CA ASP A 64 -26.20 -39.65 -27.65
C ASP A 64 -27.08 -40.42 -26.67
N GLU A 65 -27.54 -41.62 -27.06
CA GLU A 65 -28.47 -42.47 -26.31
C GLU A 65 -29.67 -41.72 -25.71
N PRO A 66 -30.49 -41.00 -26.53
CA PRO A 66 -31.49 -40.08 -26.00
C PRO A 66 -32.61 -40.75 -25.20
N THR A 67 -32.73 -42.07 -25.27
CA THR A 67 -33.79 -42.87 -24.64
C THR A 67 -33.28 -44.01 -23.75
N GLY A 68 -31.96 -44.14 -23.55
CA GLY A 68 -31.35 -45.31 -22.88
C GLY A 68 -31.74 -45.56 -21.43
N ALA A 69 -32.33 -44.58 -20.75
CA ALA A 69 -32.74 -44.68 -19.34
C ALA A 69 -34.26 -44.49 -19.15
N LEU A 70 -35.09 -44.71 -20.20
CA LEU A 70 -36.50 -44.41 -20.21
C LEU A 70 -37.36 -45.70 -20.41
N ASP A 71 -38.57 -45.65 -19.90
CA ASP A 71 -39.60 -46.67 -20.21
C ASP A 71 -40.07 -46.55 -21.67
N ALA A 72 -40.76 -47.59 -22.16
CA ALA A 72 -41.19 -47.71 -23.56
C ALA A 72 -42.11 -46.56 -24.01
N GLU A 73 -43.06 -46.15 -23.18
CA GLU A 73 -44.04 -45.09 -23.50
C GLU A 73 -43.35 -43.69 -23.55
N THR A 74 -42.46 -43.45 -22.60
CA THR A 74 -41.66 -42.20 -22.57
C THR A 74 -40.69 -42.17 -23.75
N THR A 75 -40.12 -43.31 -24.15
CA THR A 75 -39.24 -43.45 -25.31
C THR A 75 -39.96 -42.97 -26.57
N ASP A 76 -41.13 -43.50 -26.88
CA ASP A 76 -41.91 -43.14 -28.08
C ASP A 76 -42.21 -41.63 -28.10
N THR A 77 -42.64 -41.09 -26.95
CA THR A 77 -42.89 -39.64 -26.82
C THR A 77 -41.63 -38.79 -27.11
N ILE A 78 -40.46 -39.23 -26.69
CA ILE A 78 -39.18 -38.51 -26.97
C ILE A 78 -38.79 -38.62 -28.44
N LEU A 79 -38.99 -39.79 -29.06
CA LEU A 79 -38.68 -40.00 -30.48
C LEU A 79 -39.58 -39.14 -31.37
N ASP A 80 -40.90 -39.08 -31.07
CA ASP A 80 -41.84 -38.22 -31.80
C ASP A 80 -41.45 -36.74 -31.69
N MET A 81 -41.01 -36.31 -30.51
CA MET A 81 -40.54 -34.94 -30.29
C MET A 81 -39.28 -34.65 -31.11
N ILE A 82 -38.31 -35.57 -31.14
CA ILE A 82 -37.08 -35.44 -31.91
C ILE A 82 -37.40 -35.43 -33.43
N ARG A 83 -38.32 -36.25 -33.86
CA ARG A 83 -38.81 -36.26 -35.24
C ARG A 83 -39.43 -34.93 -35.63
N GLY A 84 -40.33 -34.39 -34.81
CA GLY A 84 -40.92 -33.08 -35.06
C GLY A 84 -39.87 -31.92 -35.15
N ILE A 85 -38.76 -32.04 -34.43
CA ILE A 85 -37.64 -31.10 -34.54
C ILE A 85 -36.94 -31.25 -35.89
N ALA A 86 -36.77 -32.47 -36.39
CA ALA A 86 -36.18 -32.74 -37.72
C ALA A 86 -37.08 -32.19 -38.84
N GLU A 87 -38.41 -32.39 -38.73
CA GLU A 87 -39.41 -31.86 -39.65
C GLU A 87 -39.44 -30.32 -39.70
N GLU A 88 -39.00 -29.64 -38.64
CA GLU A 88 -38.77 -28.19 -38.61
C GLU A 88 -37.48 -27.75 -39.33
N GLY A 89 -36.80 -28.67 -40.07
CA GLY A 89 -35.59 -28.34 -40.84
C GLY A 89 -34.27 -28.41 -40.08
N LYS A 90 -34.25 -29.04 -38.87
CA LYS A 90 -33.01 -29.25 -38.10
C LYS A 90 -32.37 -30.59 -38.47
N LEU A 91 -31.05 -30.63 -38.66
CA LEU A 91 -30.33 -31.91 -38.77
C LEU A 91 -30.20 -32.52 -37.37
N VAL A 92 -30.79 -33.70 -37.17
CA VAL A 92 -30.65 -34.45 -35.91
C VAL A 92 -29.77 -35.68 -36.16
N LEU A 93 -28.62 -35.74 -35.52
CA LEU A 93 -27.73 -36.90 -35.53
C LEU A 93 -27.90 -37.65 -34.21
N MET A 94 -28.43 -38.88 -34.28
CA MET A 94 -28.57 -39.75 -33.11
C MET A 94 -27.55 -40.86 -33.11
N VAL A 95 -26.97 -41.16 -31.96
CA VAL A 95 -26.15 -42.34 -31.71
C VAL A 95 -26.93 -43.23 -30.76
N THR A 96 -27.11 -44.49 -31.12
CA THR A 96 -27.87 -45.45 -30.33
C THR A 96 -27.47 -46.91 -30.61
N HIS A 97 -27.65 -47.76 -29.63
CA HIS A 97 -27.57 -49.23 -29.76
C HIS A 97 -28.95 -49.89 -29.96
N SER A 98 -30.04 -49.13 -29.95
CA SER A 98 -31.40 -49.63 -30.03
C SER A 98 -31.92 -49.62 -31.46
N ASP A 99 -32.26 -50.79 -31.99
CA ASP A 99 -32.91 -50.91 -33.31
C ASP A 99 -34.27 -50.24 -33.36
N LYS A 100 -34.98 -50.17 -32.23
CA LYS A 100 -36.24 -49.44 -32.11
C LYS A 100 -36.02 -47.93 -32.35
N VAL A 101 -34.98 -47.37 -31.81
CA VAL A 101 -34.65 -45.95 -32.02
C VAL A 101 -34.19 -45.70 -33.44
N ALA A 102 -33.35 -46.59 -33.99
CA ALA A 102 -32.88 -46.52 -35.37
C ALA A 102 -34.02 -46.54 -36.39
N SER A 103 -35.08 -47.35 -36.18
CA SER A 103 -36.25 -47.44 -37.06
C SER A 103 -37.09 -46.16 -37.16
N HIS A 104 -36.91 -45.18 -36.23
CA HIS A 104 -37.57 -43.87 -36.27
C HIS A 104 -36.77 -42.80 -37.01
N CYS A 105 -35.57 -43.15 -37.51
CA CYS A 105 -34.70 -42.25 -38.26
C CYS A 105 -34.94 -42.31 -39.76
N SER A 106 -34.74 -41.20 -40.49
CA SER A 106 -34.85 -41.17 -41.94
C SER A 106 -33.69 -41.88 -42.63
N ARG A 107 -32.50 -41.89 -42.00
CA ARG A 107 -31.29 -42.53 -42.49
C ARG A 107 -30.55 -43.20 -41.34
N VAL A 108 -30.12 -44.43 -41.54
CA VAL A 108 -29.38 -45.23 -40.56
C VAL A 108 -28.03 -45.60 -41.10
N LEU A 109 -26.98 -45.19 -40.39
CA LEU A 109 -25.59 -45.54 -40.67
C LEU A 109 -25.12 -46.56 -39.63
N ARG A 110 -24.77 -47.79 -40.04
CA ARG A 110 -24.24 -48.80 -39.13
C ARG A 110 -22.72 -48.76 -39.19
N ILE A 111 -22.09 -48.58 -38.05
CA ILE A 111 -20.65 -48.51 -37.88
C ILE A 111 -20.20 -49.65 -36.97
N ASP A 112 -19.23 -50.44 -37.41
CA ASP A 112 -18.56 -51.45 -36.59
C ASP A 112 -17.05 -51.31 -36.69
N ASN A 113 -16.34 -51.39 -35.58
CA ASN A 113 -14.87 -51.19 -35.48
C ASN A 113 -14.32 -49.95 -36.20
N GLY A 114 -15.14 -48.89 -36.34
CA GLY A 114 -14.76 -47.64 -36.99
C GLY A 114 -14.99 -47.60 -38.49
N GLU A 115 -15.52 -48.69 -39.10
CA GLU A 115 -15.85 -48.78 -40.53
C GLU A 115 -17.37 -48.69 -40.72
N LEU A 116 -17.79 -48.05 -41.80
CA LEU A 116 -19.19 -47.95 -42.21
C LEU A 116 -19.62 -49.27 -42.91
N ILE A 117 -20.57 -50.00 -42.31
CA ILE A 117 -21.02 -51.30 -42.81
C ILE A 117 -22.27 -51.17 -43.67
N SER A 118 -23.24 -50.36 -43.29
CA SER A 118 -24.44 -50.11 -44.10
C SER A 118 -24.88 -48.65 -43.99
N ASP A 119 -25.55 -48.20 -45.06
CA ASP A 119 -26.18 -46.86 -45.17
C ASP A 119 -27.58 -47.10 -45.78
N GLU A 120 -28.60 -46.99 -44.93
CA GLU A 120 -29.99 -47.30 -45.22
C GLU A 120 -30.87 -46.06 -45.15
N HIS A 121 -31.55 -45.71 -46.22
CA HIS A 121 -32.62 -44.73 -46.25
C HIS A 121 -33.94 -45.42 -45.94
N GLN A 122 -34.58 -44.98 -44.81
CA GLN A 122 -35.82 -45.63 -44.33
C GLN A 122 -37.06 -44.79 -44.53
N LEU A 123 -36.94 -43.47 -44.47
CA LEU A 123 -38.07 -42.54 -44.49
C LEU A 123 -37.70 -41.24 -45.22
N ASP A 124 -38.57 -40.75 -46.11
CA ASP A 124 -38.47 -39.40 -46.66
C ASP A 124 -39.20 -38.43 -45.72
N LEU A 125 -38.48 -37.43 -45.21
CA LEU A 125 -39.07 -36.38 -44.38
C LEU A 125 -39.36 -35.15 -45.24
N GLU A 126 -40.58 -34.63 -45.15
CA GLU A 126 -40.93 -33.32 -45.70
C GLU A 126 -40.41 -32.23 -44.79
N TYR A 127 -39.60 -31.32 -45.29
CA TYR A 127 -38.98 -30.22 -44.57
C TYR A 127 -39.78 -28.95 -44.75
N THR A 128 -40.06 -28.27 -43.66
CA THR A 128 -40.55 -26.89 -43.66
C THR A 128 -39.39 -25.93 -43.54
N GLU A 129 -39.19 -25.05 -44.54
CA GLU A 129 -38.21 -23.96 -44.41
C GLU A 129 -38.63 -22.98 -43.31
N ASN A 130 -37.99 -23.06 -42.19
CA ASN A 130 -38.20 -22.13 -41.09
C ASN A 130 -37.32 -20.88 -41.27
N THR A 131 -37.93 -19.71 -41.18
CA THR A 131 -37.21 -18.41 -41.11
C THR A 131 -36.36 -18.36 -39.85
N ARG A 132 -35.03 -18.26 -40.04
CA ARG A 132 -34.04 -18.21 -38.97
C ARG A 132 -34.21 -16.95 -38.13
N GLU A 133 -34.33 -17.10 -36.81
CA GLU A 133 -34.06 -16.01 -35.90
C GLU A 133 -32.55 -15.89 -35.69
N ASP A 134 -31.89 -14.88 -36.29
CA ASP A 134 -30.49 -14.60 -36.14
C ASP A 134 -30.17 -14.16 -34.68
N ILE A 135 -29.96 -15.12 -33.81
CA ILE A 135 -29.49 -14.88 -32.44
C ILE A 135 -28.00 -14.53 -32.52
N LYS A 136 -27.68 -13.21 -32.57
CA LYS A 136 -26.29 -12.73 -32.57
C LYS A 136 -25.59 -13.15 -31.27
N VAL A 137 -24.76 -14.19 -31.35
CA VAL A 137 -23.97 -14.73 -30.25
C VAL A 137 -22.84 -13.75 -29.93
N LYS A 138 -22.97 -12.99 -28.86
CA LYS A 138 -21.93 -12.09 -28.33
C LYS A 138 -21.21 -12.75 -27.15
N ASN A 139 -19.94 -12.36 -26.92
CA ASN A 139 -19.20 -12.80 -25.74
C ASN A 139 -19.92 -12.36 -24.45
N MET A 140 -19.83 -13.18 -23.39
CA MET A 140 -20.39 -12.84 -22.08
C MET A 140 -19.84 -11.49 -21.56
N SER A 141 -20.72 -10.60 -21.10
CA SER A 141 -20.32 -9.32 -20.49
C SER A 141 -19.60 -9.54 -19.16
N MET A 142 -18.61 -8.67 -18.87
CA MET A 142 -17.87 -8.69 -17.59
C MET A 142 -18.82 -8.56 -16.38
N TRP A 143 -19.87 -7.74 -16.47
CA TRP A 143 -20.87 -7.60 -15.42
C TRP A 143 -21.65 -8.90 -15.15
N LYS A 144 -21.96 -9.66 -16.21
CA LYS A 144 -22.61 -10.97 -16.06
C LYS A 144 -21.66 -11.99 -15.42
N ALA A 145 -20.37 -11.94 -15.76
CA ALA A 145 -19.34 -12.76 -15.14
C ALA A 145 -19.20 -12.43 -13.64
N ILE A 146 -19.19 -11.16 -13.26
CA ILE A 146 -19.14 -10.71 -11.86
C ILE A 146 -20.40 -11.15 -11.09
N LYS A 147 -21.60 -11.00 -11.68
CA LYS A 147 -22.86 -11.46 -11.04
C LYS A 147 -22.85 -12.98 -10.81
N LEU A 148 -22.36 -13.75 -11.79
CA LEU A 148 -22.25 -15.20 -11.65
C LEU A 148 -21.20 -15.60 -10.61
N ALA A 149 -20.03 -14.94 -10.60
CA ALA A 149 -19.00 -15.14 -9.61
C ALA A 149 -19.49 -14.81 -8.19
N PHE A 150 -20.27 -13.74 -8.03
CA PHE A 150 -20.86 -13.37 -6.74
C PHE A 150 -21.86 -14.43 -6.24
N LEU A 151 -22.71 -14.98 -7.11
CA LEU A 151 -23.61 -16.07 -6.75
C LEU A 151 -22.85 -17.33 -6.31
N ASN A 152 -21.77 -17.65 -7.04
CA ASN A 152 -20.90 -18.78 -6.71
C ASN A 152 -20.19 -18.57 -5.37
N MET A 153 -19.71 -17.33 -5.12
CA MET A 153 -19.06 -16.96 -3.86
C MET A 153 -20.02 -17.10 -2.68
N LYS A 154 -21.28 -16.69 -2.86
CA LYS A 154 -22.35 -16.84 -1.84
C LYS A 154 -22.63 -18.31 -1.53
N ALA A 155 -22.61 -19.21 -2.53
CA ALA A 155 -22.84 -20.64 -2.33
C ALA A 155 -21.75 -21.31 -1.47
N LYS A 156 -20.50 -20.82 -1.48
CA LYS A 156 -19.36 -21.34 -0.69
C LYS A 156 -18.79 -20.27 0.26
N LEU A 157 -19.67 -19.55 0.95
CA LEU A 157 -19.34 -18.34 1.72
C LEU A 157 -18.28 -18.60 2.81
N GLY A 158 -18.40 -19.71 3.57
CA GLY A 158 -17.46 -20.04 4.64
C GLY A 158 -16.03 -20.20 4.16
N ARG A 159 -15.81 -20.96 3.08
CA ARG A 159 -14.47 -21.14 2.48
C ARG A 159 -13.90 -19.82 1.96
N ASN A 160 -14.69 -19.07 1.22
CA ASN A 160 -14.26 -17.82 0.61
C ASN A 160 -13.95 -16.75 1.67
N LEU A 161 -14.68 -16.74 2.78
CA LEU A 161 -14.41 -15.85 3.92
C LEU A 161 -13.09 -16.22 4.61
N LEU A 162 -12.82 -17.50 4.85
CA LEU A 162 -11.55 -17.97 5.43
C LEU A 162 -10.36 -17.56 4.54
N VAL A 163 -10.49 -17.69 3.22
CA VAL A 163 -9.46 -17.25 2.27
C VAL A 163 -9.27 -15.74 2.32
N ALA A 164 -10.38 -14.99 2.37
CA ALA A 164 -10.33 -13.53 2.47
C ALA A 164 -9.70 -13.07 3.78
N LEU A 165 -9.98 -13.73 4.90
CA LEU A 165 -9.33 -13.46 6.19
C LEU A 165 -7.83 -13.78 6.15
N GLY A 166 -7.45 -14.97 5.66
CA GLY A 166 -6.03 -15.37 5.56
C GLY A 166 -5.23 -14.43 4.66
N SER A 167 -5.78 -14.06 3.50
CA SER A 167 -5.11 -13.12 2.58
C SER A 167 -5.13 -11.67 3.05
N SER A 168 -6.07 -11.27 3.89
CA SER A 168 -6.13 -9.92 4.47
C SER A 168 -4.97 -9.62 5.40
N ILE A 169 -4.39 -10.65 6.06
CA ILE A 169 -3.23 -10.50 6.96
C ILE A 169 -2.02 -9.92 6.21
N GLY A 170 -1.74 -10.40 5.00
CA GLY A 170 -0.64 -9.87 4.19
C GLY A 170 -0.84 -8.41 3.79
N ILE A 171 -2.07 -8.04 3.41
CA ILE A 171 -2.42 -6.66 3.05
C ILE A 171 -2.34 -5.76 4.28
N MET A 172 -2.90 -6.20 5.41
CA MET A 172 -2.84 -5.51 6.71
C MET A 172 -1.39 -5.23 7.10
N SER A 173 -0.51 -6.23 7.02
CA SER A 173 0.91 -6.10 7.40
C SER A 173 1.61 -5.01 6.59
N VAL A 174 1.45 -5.00 5.27
CA VAL A 174 2.07 -3.98 4.40
C VAL A 174 1.51 -2.59 4.69
N VAL A 175 0.19 -2.46 4.76
CA VAL A 175 -0.47 -1.16 4.99
C VAL A 175 -0.09 -0.59 6.35
N LEU A 176 -0.06 -1.45 7.41
CA LEU A 176 0.31 -1.05 8.76
C LEU A 176 1.78 -0.59 8.84
N MET A 177 2.71 -1.34 8.22
CA MET A 177 4.14 -0.97 8.23
C MET A 177 4.40 0.35 7.53
N LEU A 178 3.77 0.58 6.38
CA LEU A 178 3.89 1.86 5.66
C LEU A 178 3.25 3.02 6.44
N ALA A 179 2.10 2.79 7.08
CA ALA A 179 1.42 3.79 7.89
C ALA A 179 2.23 4.17 9.16
N LEU A 180 2.86 3.18 9.79
CA LEU A 180 3.71 3.34 10.96
C LEU A 180 5.00 4.10 10.59
N GLY A 181 5.69 3.69 9.54
CA GLY A 181 6.90 4.36 9.07
C GLY A 181 6.65 5.83 8.74
N LYS A 182 5.54 6.14 8.04
CA LYS A 182 5.16 7.52 7.74
C LYS A 182 4.77 8.29 9.00
N GLY A 183 4.04 7.68 9.92
CA GLY A 183 3.63 8.32 11.17
C GLY A 183 4.82 8.73 12.02
N VAL A 184 5.75 7.78 12.28
CA VAL A 184 6.98 8.04 13.04
C VAL A 184 7.84 9.11 12.38
N THR A 185 8.07 9.02 11.06
CA THR A 185 8.85 10.04 10.33
C THR A 185 8.19 11.42 10.40
N SER A 186 6.87 11.48 10.27
CA SER A 186 6.11 12.73 10.39
C SER A 186 6.21 13.32 11.79
N TYR A 187 6.11 12.48 12.82
CA TYR A 187 6.26 12.90 14.21
C TYR A 187 7.64 13.50 14.47
N VAL A 188 8.71 12.77 14.14
CA VAL A 188 10.09 13.28 14.30
C VAL A 188 10.26 14.61 13.57
N SER A 189 9.79 14.70 12.32
CA SER A 189 9.88 15.94 11.54
C SER A 189 9.07 17.08 12.14
N SER A 190 7.87 16.83 12.67
CA SER A 190 7.02 17.88 13.27
C SER A 190 7.59 18.38 14.60
N THR A 191 8.04 17.46 15.44
CA THR A 191 8.67 17.78 16.72
C THR A 191 9.93 18.64 16.51
N MET A 192 10.78 18.25 15.55
CA MET A 192 11.98 19.05 15.24
C MET A 192 11.65 20.45 14.69
N LYS A 193 10.58 20.57 13.89
CA LYS A 193 10.14 21.87 13.33
C LYS A 193 9.52 22.81 14.36
N SER A 194 8.96 22.31 15.44
CA SER A 194 8.32 23.17 16.47
C SER A 194 9.31 24.04 17.22
N TYR A 195 10.59 23.67 17.23
CA TYR A 195 11.64 24.39 17.96
C TYR A 195 12.48 25.33 17.09
N THR A 196 12.37 25.27 15.78
CA THR A 196 13.14 26.11 14.85
C THR A 196 12.21 26.93 13.95
N ASN A 197 12.63 28.16 13.65
CA ASN A 197 11.90 28.99 12.70
C ASN A 197 12.03 28.39 11.27
N PRO A 198 10.92 27.98 10.63
CA PRO A 198 10.96 27.30 9.32
C PRO A 198 11.47 28.20 8.18
N ASN A 199 11.54 29.52 8.40
CA ASN A 199 12.01 30.49 7.40
C ASN A 199 13.51 30.74 7.47
N ILE A 200 14.23 30.02 8.32
CA ILE A 200 15.68 30.22 8.54
C ILE A 200 16.43 28.93 8.27
N THR A 201 17.50 29.06 7.50
CA THR A 201 18.46 27.97 7.27
C THR A 201 19.75 28.30 8.01
N GLU A 202 20.11 27.47 8.97
CA GLU A 202 21.37 27.55 9.68
C GLU A 202 22.47 26.84 8.87
N VAL A 203 23.62 27.53 8.71
CA VAL A 203 24.71 27.05 7.87
C VAL A 203 26.00 26.98 8.68
N HIS A 204 26.64 25.82 8.65
CA HIS A 204 27.96 25.55 9.23
C HIS A 204 28.95 25.13 8.17
N LYS A 205 30.24 25.36 8.40
CA LYS A 205 31.28 24.75 7.57
C LYS A 205 31.37 23.25 7.85
N LYS A 206 31.53 22.47 6.79
CA LYS A 206 31.82 21.06 6.95
C LYS A 206 33.19 20.90 7.62
N SER A 207 33.23 20.22 8.74
CA SER A 207 34.52 19.92 9.40
C SER A 207 35.37 19.05 8.49
N SER A 208 36.61 19.47 8.27
CA SER A 208 37.60 18.72 7.49
C SER A 208 38.26 17.60 8.30
N THR A 209 37.65 17.17 9.41
CA THR A 209 38.18 16.04 10.17
C THR A 209 38.09 14.81 9.29
N GLN A 210 39.23 14.45 8.67
CA GLN A 210 39.38 13.15 8.01
C GLN A 210 38.98 12.09 9.01
N GLN A 211 37.98 11.30 8.63
CA GLN A 211 37.68 10.03 9.31
C GLN A 211 38.98 9.19 9.17
N THR A 212 39.86 9.29 10.15
CA THR A 212 40.89 8.28 10.36
C THR A 212 40.14 6.99 10.65
N THR A 213 40.07 6.13 9.64
CA THR A 213 39.53 4.78 9.68
C THR A 213 40.40 3.87 10.53
N LYS A 214 40.74 4.25 11.77
CA LYS A 214 41.27 3.32 12.75
C LYS A 214 40.11 2.56 13.37
N ASN A 215 40.19 1.25 13.30
CA ASN A 215 39.19 0.33 13.86
C ASN A 215 39.03 0.65 15.36
N PRO A 216 37.81 0.94 15.87
CA PRO A 216 37.61 1.32 17.28
C PRO A 216 38.13 0.31 18.30
N GLN A 217 38.33 -0.95 17.89
CA GLN A 217 38.86 -2.02 18.73
C GLN A 217 40.34 -1.87 19.07
N ASN A 218 41.10 -1.03 18.35
CA ASN A 218 42.55 -0.86 18.54
C ASN A 218 42.93 0.51 19.10
N MET A 219 41.95 1.26 19.63
CA MET A 219 42.19 2.61 20.18
C MET A 219 42.27 2.57 21.72
N SER A 220 43.22 3.32 22.28
CA SER A 220 43.28 3.54 23.74
C SER A 220 42.06 4.34 24.21
N ARG A 221 41.70 4.25 25.50
CA ARG A 221 40.59 5.04 26.08
C ARG A 221 40.77 6.55 25.87
N GLU A 222 42.02 7.03 25.90
CA GLU A 222 42.37 8.43 25.68
C GLU A 222 42.15 8.85 24.21
N GLU A 223 42.52 7.97 23.24
CA GLU A 223 42.29 8.21 21.82
C GLU A 223 40.80 8.20 21.50
N ILE A 224 40.00 7.30 22.09
CA ILE A 224 38.54 7.25 21.95
C ILE A 224 37.93 8.54 22.52
N ALA A 225 38.32 8.98 23.70
CA ALA A 225 37.83 10.21 24.32
C ALA A 225 38.18 11.44 23.49
N LYS A 226 39.42 11.51 22.96
CA LYS A 226 39.86 12.58 22.09
C LYS A 226 39.11 12.59 20.76
N GLN A 227 38.88 11.44 20.17
CA GLN A 227 38.10 11.29 18.93
C GLN A 227 36.62 11.63 19.15
N GLN A 228 36.04 11.25 20.28
CA GLN A 228 34.68 11.67 20.66
C GLN A 228 34.59 13.19 20.85
N GLN A 229 35.59 13.80 21.49
CA GLN A 229 35.66 15.25 21.67
C GLN A 229 35.83 15.98 20.34
N GLU A 230 36.71 15.49 19.44
CA GLU A 230 36.90 16.03 18.10
C GLU A 230 35.64 15.87 17.23
N ASN A 231 34.98 14.71 17.30
CA ASN A 231 33.70 14.49 16.61
C ASN A 231 32.59 15.41 17.14
N MET A 232 32.50 15.60 18.46
CA MET A 232 31.54 16.48 19.07
C MET A 232 31.85 17.95 18.74
N ALA A 233 33.12 18.34 18.75
CA ALA A 233 33.55 19.67 18.35
C ALA A 233 33.32 19.92 16.85
N ALA A 234 33.50 18.91 16.01
CA ALA A 234 33.18 18.95 14.59
C ALA A 234 31.68 19.07 14.31
N LEU A 235 30.85 18.37 15.09
CA LEU A 235 29.38 18.43 15.00
C LEU A 235 28.82 19.78 15.46
N THR A 236 29.47 20.43 16.44
CA THR A 236 29.05 21.73 16.99
C THR A 236 29.69 22.92 16.29
N GLY A 237 30.56 22.71 15.29
CA GLY A 237 31.33 23.78 14.64
C GLY A 237 32.41 24.41 15.52
N SER A 238 32.68 23.82 16.69
CA SER A 238 33.61 24.32 17.70
C SER A 238 35.06 23.85 17.50
N GLY A 239 35.27 22.87 16.66
CA GLY A 239 36.56 22.24 16.43
C GLY A 239 37.31 22.85 15.23
N THR A 240 38.22 23.74 15.46
CA THR A 240 39.10 24.44 14.54
C THR A 240 38.63 25.83 14.10
N ASN A 241 39.56 26.74 14.05
CA ASN A 241 39.49 28.16 13.69
C ASN A 241 38.94 28.46 12.26
N THR A 242 38.00 27.67 11.76
CA THR A 242 37.43 27.80 10.42
C THR A 242 36.13 28.63 10.43
N GLY A 243 36.23 29.86 10.92
CA GLY A 243 35.12 30.79 10.78
C GLY A 243 34.81 31.11 9.31
N PHE A 244 33.62 31.57 9.02
CA PHE A 244 33.24 32.03 7.68
C PHE A 244 34.05 33.27 7.30
N THR A 245 34.66 33.24 6.11
CA THR A 245 35.29 34.41 5.51
C THR A 245 34.23 35.32 4.88
N LYS A 246 34.60 36.57 4.58
CA LYS A 246 33.73 37.50 3.85
C LYS A 246 33.26 36.89 2.51
N LYS A 247 34.17 36.18 1.79
CA LYS A 247 33.83 35.50 0.53
C LYS A 247 32.81 34.37 0.70
N ASP A 248 32.89 33.60 1.79
CA ASP A 248 31.92 32.52 2.07
C ASP A 248 30.54 33.11 2.30
N ILE A 249 30.44 34.16 3.14
CA ILE A 249 29.18 34.83 3.46
C ILE A 249 28.56 35.44 2.20
N GLU A 250 29.39 36.06 1.34
CA GLU A 250 28.93 36.64 0.08
C GLU A 250 28.36 35.57 -0.88
N LYS A 251 29.01 34.40 -0.96
CA LYS A 251 28.46 33.26 -1.74
C LYS A 251 27.11 32.77 -1.20
N LEU A 252 26.99 32.68 0.11
CA LEU A 252 25.75 32.23 0.76
C LEU A 252 24.62 33.24 0.61
N SER A 253 24.94 34.55 0.70
CA SER A 253 23.93 35.63 0.56
C SER A 253 23.40 35.77 -0.87
N LYS A 254 24.10 35.29 -1.88
CA LYS A 254 23.70 35.31 -3.31
C LYS A 254 22.83 34.09 -3.69
N ILE A 255 22.56 33.17 -2.78
CA ILE A 255 21.64 32.06 -3.04
C ILE A 255 20.24 32.62 -3.31
N LYS A 256 19.60 32.14 -4.37
CA LYS A 256 18.26 32.57 -4.79
C LYS A 256 17.26 32.38 -3.64
N HIS A 257 16.40 33.39 -3.39
CA HIS A 257 15.42 33.46 -2.30
C HIS A 257 16.00 33.62 -0.89
N VAL A 258 17.26 33.98 -0.75
CA VAL A 258 17.81 34.47 0.50
C VAL A 258 17.61 35.99 0.54
N ASP A 259 16.81 36.45 1.50
CA ASP A 259 16.45 37.88 1.62
C ASP A 259 17.46 38.64 2.48
N ARG A 260 17.93 38.00 3.55
CA ARG A 260 18.94 38.54 4.45
C ARG A 260 19.75 37.43 5.11
N TYR A 261 20.91 37.77 5.64
CA TYR A 261 21.70 36.87 6.46
C TYR A 261 22.06 37.49 7.82
N GLN A 262 22.28 36.61 8.82
CA GLN A 262 22.75 37.01 10.14
C GLN A 262 23.98 36.16 10.47
N LYS A 263 25.01 36.83 11.04
CA LYS A 263 26.22 36.14 11.52
C LYS A 263 25.94 35.58 12.92
N GLY A 264 26.46 34.39 13.18
CA GLY A 264 26.36 33.76 14.49
C GLY A 264 27.66 33.07 14.89
N TYR A 265 27.69 32.73 16.16
CA TYR A 265 28.76 31.93 16.74
C TYR A 265 28.15 30.88 17.66
N SER A 266 28.65 29.69 17.61
CA SER A 266 28.26 28.58 18.50
C SER A 266 29.52 27.85 18.93
N SER A 267 29.65 27.56 20.20
CA SER A 267 30.80 26.84 20.76
C SER A 267 30.32 25.84 21.80
N PHE A 268 30.86 24.64 21.75
CA PHE A 268 30.66 23.60 22.74
C PHE A 268 31.91 23.44 23.59
N SER A 269 31.73 23.39 24.90
CA SER A 269 32.84 23.17 25.84
C SER A 269 32.41 22.28 26.99
N LEU A 270 33.27 21.34 27.37
CA LEU A 270 33.05 20.49 28.54
C LEU A 270 33.79 21.06 29.74
N GLY A 271 33.03 21.65 30.68
CA GLY A 271 33.52 22.02 31.99
C GLY A 271 34.43 23.27 32.07
N THR A 272 34.73 23.94 30.94
CA THR A 272 35.59 25.12 30.91
C THR A 272 34.83 26.44 31.12
N ASN A 273 33.55 26.46 30.73
CA ASN A 273 32.69 27.63 30.91
C ASN A 273 31.75 27.42 32.09
N THR A 274 31.59 28.40 32.93
CA THR A 274 30.73 28.32 34.12
C THR A 274 29.95 29.60 34.32
N VAL A 275 28.81 29.47 34.97
CA VAL A 275 28.00 30.60 35.46
C VAL A 275 27.83 30.48 36.96
N LYS A 276 28.04 31.57 37.66
CA LYS A 276 27.93 31.67 39.13
C LYS A 276 26.90 32.72 39.51
N TYR A 277 26.06 32.40 40.45
CA TYR A 277 25.14 33.34 41.13
C TYR A 277 25.12 33.06 42.61
N ASN A 278 25.47 34.07 43.41
CA ASN A 278 25.69 33.93 44.85
C ASN A 278 26.70 32.80 45.15
N ASN A 279 26.29 31.80 45.93
CA ASN A 279 27.14 30.63 46.26
C ASN A 279 26.92 29.41 45.34
N LYS A 280 26.10 29.52 44.29
CA LYS A 280 25.81 28.43 43.39
C LYS A 280 26.53 28.62 42.06
N GLN A 281 27.01 27.52 41.49
CA GLN A 281 27.70 27.50 40.23
C GLN A 281 27.17 26.38 39.35
N ALA A 282 27.00 26.64 38.06
CA ALA A 282 26.64 25.65 37.07
C ALA A 282 27.64 25.68 35.89
N SER A 283 27.87 24.52 35.29
CA SER A 283 28.68 24.39 34.08
C SER A 283 27.87 24.75 32.85
N LEU A 284 28.47 25.49 31.91
CA LEU A 284 27.88 25.84 30.63
C LEU A 284 28.51 24.97 29.54
N MET A 285 27.70 24.14 28.87
CA MET A 285 28.15 23.28 27.80
C MET A 285 28.12 23.98 26.45
N MET A 286 27.14 24.83 26.19
CA MET A 286 27.00 25.55 24.94
C MET A 286 26.96 27.06 25.13
N LEU A 287 27.72 27.74 24.29
CA LEU A 287 27.70 29.18 24.12
C LEU A 287 27.21 29.47 22.72
N GLN A 288 26.12 30.19 22.60
CA GLN A 288 25.52 30.52 21.29
C GLN A 288 25.18 32.01 21.21
N THR A 289 25.20 32.54 20.00
CA THR A 289 24.66 33.88 19.76
C THR A 289 23.18 33.80 19.40
N MET A 290 22.41 34.74 19.90
CA MET A 290 21.00 34.90 19.56
C MET A 290 20.82 35.06 18.06
N SER A 291 19.84 34.37 17.53
CA SER A 291 19.41 34.51 16.14
C SER A 291 17.89 34.39 16.07
N ASP A 292 17.33 34.82 14.95
CA ASP A 292 15.91 34.67 14.69
C ASP A 292 15.51 33.20 14.39
N SER A 293 16.49 32.27 14.38
CA SER A 293 16.23 30.82 14.26
C SER A 293 15.54 30.26 15.51
N ILE A 294 15.75 30.89 16.66
CA ILE A 294 15.10 30.49 17.91
C ILE A 294 13.65 30.96 17.90
N SER A 295 12.73 30.01 18.05
CA SER A 295 11.31 30.33 18.11
C SER A 295 11.02 31.22 19.34
N LYS A 296 10.19 32.23 19.15
CA LYS A 296 9.74 33.08 20.28
C LYS A 296 9.00 32.28 21.37
N SER A 297 8.37 31.17 20.99
CA SER A 297 7.70 30.25 21.91
C SER A 297 8.65 29.45 22.81
N SER A 298 9.93 29.36 22.43
CA SER A 298 10.96 28.72 23.26
C SER A 298 11.53 29.63 24.37
N ILE A 299 11.19 30.91 24.35
CA ILE A 299 11.52 31.84 25.44
C ILE A 299 10.35 31.78 26.44
N VAL A 300 10.58 31.10 27.57
CA VAL A 300 9.51 30.80 28.53
C VAL A 300 9.30 31.94 29.52
N GLU A 301 10.35 32.71 29.82
CA GLU A 301 10.28 33.88 30.74
C GLU A 301 11.20 35.00 30.23
N GLY A 302 10.80 36.25 30.45
CA GLY A 302 11.60 37.42 30.09
C GLY A 302 11.66 37.71 28.59
N LYS A 303 12.81 38.18 28.10
CA LYS A 303 13.04 38.60 26.71
C LYS A 303 14.42 38.22 26.24
N ALA A 304 14.58 38.05 24.90
CA ALA A 304 15.88 37.86 24.30
C ALA A 304 16.85 39.04 24.60
N PRO A 305 18.16 38.78 24.78
CA PRO A 305 19.16 39.81 25.02
C PRO A 305 19.25 40.75 23.82
N LYS A 306 19.35 42.06 24.11
CA LYS A 306 19.49 43.14 23.12
C LYS A 306 20.80 43.88 23.23
N ASN A 307 21.34 43.98 24.44
CA ASN A 307 22.55 44.73 24.75
C ASN A 307 23.76 43.78 24.92
N ASN A 308 24.98 44.37 24.88
CA ASN A 308 26.22 43.60 24.97
C ASN A 308 26.46 42.90 26.32
N HIS A 309 25.82 43.39 27.41
CA HIS A 309 25.94 42.83 28.75
C HIS A 309 24.71 42.02 29.17
N GLU A 310 23.85 41.70 28.26
CA GLU A 310 22.67 40.88 28.47
C GLU A 310 22.87 39.46 27.94
N ILE A 311 22.34 38.49 28.70
CA ILE A 311 22.34 37.06 28.31
C ILE A 311 20.97 36.44 28.55
N MET A 312 20.76 35.30 27.87
CA MET A 312 19.67 34.41 28.14
C MET A 312 20.23 33.03 28.50
N LEU A 313 19.69 32.43 29.56
CA LEU A 313 20.08 31.09 30.02
C LEU A 313 19.00 30.06 29.70
N ASP A 314 19.41 28.80 29.57
CA ASP A 314 18.41 27.74 29.59
C ASP A 314 17.83 27.55 30.99
N ARG A 315 16.57 27.09 31.05
CA ARG A 315 15.81 27.00 32.32
C ARG A 315 16.45 26.02 33.29
N ALA A 316 16.99 24.90 32.83
CA ALA A 316 17.63 23.91 33.67
C ALA A 316 18.87 24.50 34.38
N THR A 317 19.69 25.27 33.67
CA THR A 317 20.81 26.00 34.26
C THR A 317 20.34 27.08 35.28
N ALA A 318 19.28 27.80 34.93
CA ALA A 318 18.71 28.79 35.80
C ALA A 318 18.17 28.19 37.12
N ASP A 319 17.50 27.06 37.07
CA ASP A 319 16.98 26.34 38.23
C ASP A 319 18.09 25.82 39.16
N LEU A 320 19.24 25.42 38.61
CA LEU A 320 20.43 25.05 39.41
C LEU A 320 20.99 26.25 40.20
N LEU A 321 20.94 27.44 39.63
CA LEU A 321 21.45 28.67 40.23
C LEU A 321 20.44 29.27 41.22
N GLY A 322 19.13 29.10 40.97
CA GLY A 322 18.06 29.58 41.86
C GLY A 322 16.81 30.05 41.11
N LYS A 323 15.63 29.85 41.69
CA LYS A 323 14.34 30.09 41.03
C LYS A 323 14.06 31.53 40.56
N ASN A 324 14.80 32.55 41.05
CA ASN A 324 14.58 33.97 40.74
C ASN A 324 15.81 34.62 40.13
N ILE A 325 16.37 34.05 39.09
CA ILE A 325 17.59 34.55 38.44
C ILE A 325 17.29 35.59 37.34
N LEU A 326 16.04 35.68 36.88
CA LEU A 326 15.62 36.66 35.87
C LEU A 326 15.88 38.09 36.39
N ASP A 327 16.38 38.95 35.51
CA ASP A 327 16.80 40.33 35.77
C ASP A 327 17.94 40.48 36.80
N LYS A 328 18.60 39.41 37.22
CA LYS A 328 19.76 39.43 38.11
C LYS A 328 21.08 39.42 37.34
N GLU A 329 22.14 39.97 37.97
CA GLU A 329 23.48 39.84 37.47
C GLU A 329 24.11 38.49 37.88
N VAL A 330 24.69 37.81 36.93
CA VAL A 330 25.43 36.56 37.13
C VAL A 330 26.88 36.73 36.66
N THR A 331 27.80 36.06 37.29
CA THR A 331 29.20 36.05 36.91
C THR A 331 29.46 34.87 35.95
N LEU A 332 29.85 35.15 34.71
CA LEU A 332 30.28 34.17 33.75
C LEU A 332 31.79 34.05 33.76
N THR A 333 32.29 32.82 33.80
CA THR A 333 33.69 32.48 33.55
C THR A 333 33.76 31.75 32.22
N LEU A 334 34.43 32.33 31.22
CA LEU A 334 34.46 31.85 29.84
C LEU A 334 35.90 31.68 29.37
N LYS A 335 36.18 30.61 28.65
CA LYS A 335 37.47 30.42 27.97
C LYS A 335 37.41 31.02 26.57
N ILE A 336 38.24 32.05 26.34
CA ILE A 336 38.39 32.74 25.04
C ILE A 336 39.84 32.58 24.57
N GLY A 337 40.04 31.79 23.52
CA GLY A 337 41.38 31.38 23.10
C GLY A 337 42.06 30.58 24.24
N GLU A 338 43.24 31.07 24.67
CA GLU A 338 43.95 30.48 25.83
C GLU A 338 43.64 31.16 27.17
N LYS A 339 42.90 32.26 27.15
CA LYS A 339 42.60 33.07 28.35
C LYS A 339 41.25 32.65 28.96
N THR A 340 41.20 32.64 30.29
CA THR A 340 39.97 32.53 31.04
C THR A 340 39.56 33.92 31.56
N ILE A 341 38.39 34.37 31.17
CA ILE A 341 37.85 35.68 31.54
C ILE A 341 36.63 35.49 32.45
N THR A 342 36.48 36.41 33.39
CA THR A 342 35.34 36.45 34.30
C THR A 342 34.68 37.82 34.21
N GLN A 343 33.39 37.84 33.86
CA GLN A 343 32.62 39.08 33.68
C GLN A 343 31.17 38.90 34.13
N ASN A 344 30.55 39.99 34.58
CA ASN A 344 29.14 40.00 34.96
C ASN A 344 28.24 40.30 33.77
N PHE A 345 27.10 39.57 33.74
CA PHE A 345 26.07 39.75 32.75
C PHE A 345 24.69 39.71 33.39
N LYS A 346 23.76 40.50 32.85
CA LYS A 346 22.36 40.50 33.29
C LYS A 346 21.57 39.41 32.56
N VAL A 347 20.86 38.57 33.30
CA VAL A 347 19.96 37.55 32.72
C VAL A 347 18.64 38.21 32.35
N THR A 348 18.32 38.33 31.06
CA THR A 348 17.11 39.00 30.56
C THR A 348 16.01 38.06 30.12
N GLY A 349 16.31 36.78 29.96
CA GLY A 349 15.34 35.76 29.56
C GLY A 349 15.76 34.35 29.90
N LEU A 350 14.77 33.47 29.96
CA LEU A 350 14.95 32.03 30.13
C LEU A 350 14.44 31.29 28.87
N TYR A 351 15.24 30.36 28.39
CA TYR A 351 14.98 29.54 27.23
C TYR A 351 14.71 28.10 27.66
N GLU A 352 13.71 27.45 27.08
CA GLU A 352 13.44 26.06 27.34
C GLU A 352 14.14 25.19 26.27
N SER A 353 15.14 24.41 26.74
CA SER A 353 15.86 23.47 25.90
C SER A 353 15.10 22.12 25.78
N GLN A 354 15.18 21.48 24.64
CA GLN A 354 14.66 20.12 24.45
C GLN A 354 15.32 19.06 25.32
N SER A 355 16.54 19.29 25.72
CA SER A 355 17.33 18.39 26.53
C SER A 355 17.54 19.00 27.91
N GLN A 356 17.02 18.35 28.93
CA GLN A 356 17.24 18.76 30.34
C GLN A 356 18.73 18.83 30.72
N SER A 357 19.63 18.40 29.86
CA SER A 357 21.08 18.31 30.10
C SER A 357 21.92 19.32 29.33
N SER A 358 21.37 20.21 28.49
CA SER A 358 22.16 21.16 27.70
C SER A 358 22.20 22.52 28.36
N SER A 359 23.22 22.76 29.18
CA SER A 359 23.48 24.08 29.80
C SER A 359 23.95 25.05 28.70
N THR A 360 23.03 25.89 28.20
CA THR A 360 23.26 26.82 27.09
C THR A 360 23.15 28.28 27.58
N VAL A 361 24.10 29.11 27.15
CA VAL A 361 24.04 30.56 27.32
C VAL A 361 23.95 31.23 25.94
N PHE A 362 23.06 32.22 25.82
CA PHE A 362 22.88 33.00 24.60
C PHE A 362 23.33 34.45 24.81
N PHE A 363 24.14 34.92 23.85
CA PHE A 363 24.63 36.30 23.78
C PHE A 363 24.08 37.00 22.55
N THR A 364 24.09 38.34 22.53
CA THR A 364 24.07 39.05 21.24
C THR A 364 25.39 38.82 20.50
N TYR A 365 25.36 38.72 19.16
CA TYR A 365 26.62 38.58 18.38
C TYR A 365 27.58 39.76 18.60
N ALA A 366 27.01 40.98 18.72
CA ALA A 366 27.76 42.21 19.03
C ALA A 366 28.42 42.15 20.43
N GLY A 367 27.70 41.68 21.46
CA GLY A 367 28.22 41.53 22.81
C GLY A 367 29.36 40.53 22.91
N LEU A 368 29.22 39.38 22.22
CA LEU A 368 30.28 38.39 22.17
C LEU A 368 31.51 38.92 21.38
N GLN A 369 31.26 39.63 20.27
CA GLN A 369 32.33 40.24 19.48
C GLN A 369 33.13 41.30 20.28
N ASP A 370 32.45 42.11 21.08
CA ASP A 370 33.02 43.09 21.96
C ASP A 370 33.91 42.44 23.04
N LEU A 371 33.37 41.36 23.64
CA LEU A 371 34.10 40.55 24.62
C LEU A 371 35.43 39.99 24.07
N TYR A 372 35.37 39.45 22.87
CA TYR A 372 36.59 38.93 22.18
C TYR A 372 37.57 40.05 21.87
N LYS A 373 37.08 41.20 21.33
CA LYS A 373 37.89 42.35 20.99
C LYS A 373 38.59 42.96 22.21
N THR A 374 37.89 43.10 23.35
CA THR A 374 38.47 43.62 24.60
C THR A 374 39.62 42.73 25.10
N ASN A 375 39.56 41.41 24.82
CA ASN A 375 40.58 40.45 25.17
C ASN A 375 41.65 40.23 24.09
N GLN A 376 41.70 41.09 23.05
CA GLN A 376 42.64 41.06 21.93
C GLN A 376 42.52 39.79 21.06
N GLU A 377 41.36 39.15 21.06
CA GLU A 377 41.02 38.00 20.26
C GLU A 377 40.04 38.37 19.13
N LYS A 378 40.05 37.61 18.04
CA LYS A 378 39.18 37.87 16.90
C LYS A 378 38.07 36.84 16.83
N LEU A 379 36.84 37.29 17.03
CA LEU A 379 35.67 36.45 16.81
C LEU A 379 35.39 36.33 15.31
N LEU A 380 35.47 35.12 14.76
CA LEU A 380 35.00 34.81 13.41
C LEU A 380 33.62 34.08 13.54
N PRO A 381 32.63 34.46 12.73
CA PRO A 381 31.35 33.76 12.77
C PRO A 381 31.58 32.32 12.25
N ASN A 382 31.12 31.33 12.97
CA ASN A 382 31.16 29.92 12.56
C ASN A 382 29.78 29.39 12.20
N VAL A 383 28.75 30.23 12.34
CA VAL A 383 27.37 29.97 11.92
C VAL A 383 26.89 31.14 11.07
N VAL A 384 26.15 30.84 10.00
CA VAL A 384 25.43 31.84 9.19
C VAL A 384 23.97 31.44 9.11
N TYR A 385 23.08 32.35 9.49
CA TYR A 385 21.64 32.16 9.39
C TYR A 385 21.13 32.86 8.14
N LEU A 386 20.54 32.08 7.21
CA LEU A 386 19.96 32.57 5.96
C LEU A 386 18.45 32.66 6.12
N HIS A 387 17.90 33.82 5.86
CA HIS A 387 16.47 34.11 6.00
C HIS A 387 15.78 34.08 4.64
N THR A 388 14.57 33.54 4.61
CA THR A 388 13.69 33.58 3.44
C THR A 388 12.28 34.02 3.85
N ALA A 389 11.62 34.81 3.01
CA ALA A 389 10.24 35.24 3.25
C ALA A 389 9.24 34.07 3.15
N ASN A 390 9.53 33.05 2.32
CA ASN A 390 8.65 31.91 2.13
C ASN A 390 9.35 30.60 2.56
N LYS A 391 8.72 29.93 3.56
CA LYS A 391 9.16 28.62 4.10
C LYS A 391 9.33 27.54 3.01
N ASP A 392 8.57 27.61 1.89
CA ASP A 392 8.64 26.62 0.83
C ASP A 392 10.00 26.64 0.10
N ASN A 393 10.67 27.79 0.11
CA ASN A 393 12.01 27.95 -0.47
C ASN A 393 13.13 27.40 0.43
N THR A 394 12.87 27.14 1.71
CA THR A 394 13.88 26.67 2.67
C THR A 394 14.54 25.39 2.23
N LYS A 395 13.78 24.44 1.65
CA LYS A 395 14.32 23.18 1.16
C LYS A 395 15.35 23.42 0.03
N MET A 396 15.01 24.28 -0.94
CA MET A 396 15.90 24.62 -2.05
C MET A 396 17.17 25.33 -1.58
N ILE A 397 17.03 26.25 -0.61
CA ILE A 397 18.20 26.93 0.00
C ILE A 397 19.10 25.89 0.69
N LYS A 398 18.56 24.96 1.45
CA LYS A 398 19.29 23.88 2.14
C LYS A 398 20.02 22.97 1.13
N ASP A 399 19.36 22.57 0.07
CA ASP A 399 19.98 21.75 -0.98
C ASP A 399 21.15 22.50 -1.63
N LYS A 400 20.97 23.82 -1.90
CA LYS A 400 22.04 24.65 -2.47
C LYS A 400 23.20 24.88 -1.52
N VAL A 401 22.93 25.03 -0.22
CA VAL A 401 23.96 25.11 0.85
C VAL A 401 24.80 23.82 0.85
N LYS A 402 24.15 22.65 0.75
CA LYS A 402 24.84 21.35 0.67
C LYS A 402 25.69 21.21 -0.60
N ASP A 403 25.18 21.65 -1.76
CA ASP A 403 25.93 21.67 -3.03
C ASP A 403 27.20 22.53 -2.94
N LEU A 404 27.16 23.61 -2.16
CA LEU A 404 28.32 24.48 -1.92
C LEU A 404 29.32 23.90 -0.91
N GLY A 405 29.06 22.71 -0.35
CA GLY A 405 29.94 22.02 0.58
C GLY A 405 29.75 22.43 2.05
N TYR A 406 28.67 23.13 2.39
CA TYR A 406 28.33 23.48 3.76
C TYR A 406 27.32 22.48 4.35
N THR A 407 27.11 22.55 5.65
CA THR A 407 26.15 21.69 6.40
C THR A 407 25.12 22.54 7.14
N GLY A 408 23.98 21.95 7.47
CA GLY A 408 23.00 22.54 8.39
C GLY A 408 23.42 22.39 9.85
N SER A 409 22.55 22.82 10.76
CA SER A 409 22.75 22.67 12.21
C SER A 409 22.95 21.19 12.59
N MET A 410 23.59 20.95 13.74
CA MET A 410 23.73 19.62 14.33
C MET A 410 22.36 18.94 14.48
N GLN A 411 21.37 19.69 14.95
CA GLN A 411 20.00 19.21 15.10
C GLN A 411 19.38 18.77 13.77
N GLU A 412 19.63 19.53 12.70
CA GLU A 412 19.19 19.17 11.35
C GLU A 412 19.90 17.90 10.86
N GLN A 413 21.22 17.80 11.03
CA GLN A 413 22.01 16.63 10.66
C GLN A 413 21.55 15.37 11.41
N MET A 414 21.32 15.48 12.73
CA MET A 414 20.77 14.38 13.52
C MET A 414 19.37 13.98 13.04
N THR A 415 18.51 14.96 12.76
CA THR A 415 17.16 14.70 12.23
C THR A 415 17.23 13.96 10.90
N GLU A 416 18.13 14.36 10.00
CA GLU A 416 18.35 13.65 8.73
C GLU A 416 18.87 12.23 8.94
N MET A 417 19.81 12.04 9.86
CA MET A 417 20.36 10.72 10.19
C MET A 417 19.28 9.81 10.78
N PHE A 418 18.49 10.28 11.75
CA PHE A 418 17.38 9.54 12.32
C PHE A 418 16.32 9.22 11.26
N THR A 419 15.97 10.19 10.41
CA THR A 419 15.00 9.98 9.34
C THR A 419 15.51 8.93 8.33
N LYS A 420 16.79 8.96 7.97
CA LYS A 420 17.39 7.93 7.11
C LYS A 420 17.35 6.56 7.76
N MET A 421 17.70 6.47 9.06
CA MET A 421 17.64 5.21 9.80
C MET A 421 16.21 4.67 9.89
N LEU A 422 15.23 5.52 10.21
CA LEU A 422 13.81 5.15 10.23
C LEU A 422 13.32 4.70 8.86
N ASN A 423 13.76 5.35 7.79
CA ASN A 423 13.42 4.94 6.43
C ASN A 423 14.01 3.56 6.09
N ILE A 424 15.25 3.29 6.47
CA ILE A 424 15.88 1.96 6.27
C ILE A 424 15.09 0.90 7.04
N ILE A 425 14.79 1.13 8.31
CA ILE A 425 13.98 0.22 9.13
C ILE A 425 12.62 -0.01 8.48
N THR A 426 11.95 1.06 8.04
CA THR A 426 10.64 0.97 7.37
C THR A 426 10.74 0.15 6.09
N TRP A 427 11.80 0.31 5.29
CA TRP A 427 12.02 -0.47 4.08
C TRP A 427 12.23 -1.96 4.39
N VAL A 428 13.04 -2.28 5.40
CA VAL A 428 13.27 -3.67 5.84
C VAL A 428 11.96 -4.31 6.32
N LEU A 429 11.22 -3.62 7.19
CA LEU A 429 9.93 -4.11 7.68
C LEU A 429 8.91 -4.28 6.55
N THR A 430 8.89 -3.35 5.59
CA THR A 430 8.02 -3.43 4.41
C THR A 430 8.42 -4.60 3.51
N ALA A 431 9.71 -4.90 3.37
CA ALA A 431 10.16 -6.06 2.62
C ALA A 431 9.72 -7.38 3.28
N ILE A 432 9.79 -7.47 4.61
CA ILE A 432 9.26 -8.63 5.37
C ILE A 432 7.75 -8.74 5.20
N ALA A 433 7.02 -7.62 5.29
CA ALA A 433 5.58 -7.59 5.07
C ALA A 433 5.20 -7.98 3.63
N ALA A 434 6.04 -7.66 2.63
CA ALA A 434 5.86 -8.07 1.24
C ALA A 434 5.93 -9.60 1.07
N VAL A 435 6.74 -10.30 1.86
CA VAL A 435 6.74 -11.77 1.89
C VAL A 435 5.38 -12.31 2.32
N SER A 436 4.76 -11.72 3.36
CA SER A 436 3.40 -12.09 3.80
C SER A 436 2.36 -11.86 2.68
N LEU A 437 2.53 -10.80 1.88
CA LEU A 437 1.68 -10.54 0.74
C LEU A 437 1.84 -11.59 -0.36
N VAL A 438 3.07 -12.05 -0.64
CA VAL A 438 3.35 -13.16 -1.57
C VAL A 438 2.69 -14.45 -1.09
N VAL A 439 2.81 -14.78 0.21
CA VAL A 439 2.13 -15.94 0.80
C VAL A 439 0.61 -15.83 0.64
N SER A 440 0.03 -14.65 0.88
CA SER A 440 -1.40 -14.40 0.65
C SER A 440 -1.80 -14.59 -0.81
N ALA A 441 -0.97 -14.15 -1.76
CA ALA A 441 -1.20 -14.37 -3.19
C ALA A 441 -1.16 -15.85 -3.57
N ILE A 442 -0.22 -16.60 -3.00
CA ILE A 442 -0.12 -18.07 -3.18
C ILE A 442 -1.36 -18.75 -2.60
N MET A 443 -1.84 -18.34 -1.43
CA MET A 443 -3.06 -18.88 -0.84
C MET A 443 -4.27 -18.69 -1.75
N ILE A 444 -4.47 -17.50 -2.31
CA ILE A 444 -5.53 -17.22 -3.29
C ILE A 444 -5.36 -18.14 -4.52
N LEU A 445 -4.14 -18.29 -5.02
CA LEU A 445 -3.84 -19.14 -6.17
C LEU A 445 -4.19 -20.61 -5.89
N VAL A 446 -3.80 -21.14 -4.75
CA VAL A 446 -4.09 -22.55 -4.36
C VAL A 446 -5.58 -22.78 -4.23
N VAL A 447 -6.31 -21.90 -3.52
CA VAL A 447 -7.76 -22.06 -3.31
C VAL A 447 -8.54 -21.94 -4.62
N LEU A 448 -8.16 -21.03 -5.52
CA LEU A 448 -8.78 -20.94 -6.83
C LEU A 448 -8.48 -22.17 -7.71
N ASN A 449 -7.26 -22.75 -7.64
CA ASN A 449 -6.96 -24.01 -8.31
C ASN A 449 -7.83 -25.16 -7.79
N ILE A 450 -7.99 -25.29 -6.47
CA ILE A 450 -8.90 -26.28 -5.88
C ILE A 450 -10.34 -26.04 -6.35
N SER A 451 -10.79 -24.79 -6.36
CA SER A 451 -12.12 -24.42 -6.87
C SER A 451 -12.33 -24.82 -8.33
N VAL A 452 -11.31 -24.70 -9.16
CA VAL A 452 -11.33 -25.12 -10.58
C VAL A 452 -11.46 -26.64 -10.67
N VAL A 453 -10.68 -27.39 -9.89
CA VAL A 453 -10.71 -28.87 -9.88
C VAL A 453 -12.07 -29.39 -9.39
N GLU A 454 -12.60 -28.85 -8.30
CA GLU A 454 -13.93 -29.22 -7.78
C GLU A 454 -15.06 -28.97 -8.77
N ARG A 455 -14.89 -28.01 -9.70
CA ARG A 455 -15.91 -27.57 -10.65
C ARG A 455 -15.60 -27.99 -12.08
N THR A 456 -14.70 -28.96 -12.26
CA THR A 456 -14.28 -29.44 -13.57
C THR A 456 -15.48 -29.93 -14.41
N LYS A 457 -16.41 -30.68 -13.79
CA LYS A 457 -17.65 -31.12 -14.46
C LYS A 457 -18.55 -29.93 -14.86
N GLU A 458 -18.72 -28.92 -13.98
CA GLU A 458 -19.49 -27.71 -14.30
C GLU A 458 -18.86 -26.93 -15.47
N ILE A 459 -17.53 -26.82 -15.49
CA ILE A 459 -16.78 -26.18 -16.60
C ILE A 459 -16.98 -26.96 -17.88
N GLY A 460 -16.91 -28.29 -17.83
CA GLY A 460 -17.17 -29.17 -18.98
C GLY A 460 -18.57 -28.94 -19.55
N VAL A 461 -19.60 -28.93 -18.68
CA VAL A 461 -20.99 -28.65 -19.10
C VAL A 461 -21.12 -27.24 -19.70
N LEU A 462 -20.50 -26.21 -19.10
CA LEU A 462 -20.55 -24.85 -19.64
C LEU A 462 -19.91 -24.78 -21.03
N LYS A 463 -18.79 -25.48 -21.26
CA LYS A 463 -18.14 -25.57 -22.58
C LYS A 463 -18.96 -26.36 -23.58
N ALA A 464 -19.57 -27.46 -23.16
CA ALA A 464 -20.50 -28.23 -24.00
C ALA A 464 -21.72 -27.39 -24.41
N LEU A 465 -22.15 -26.45 -23.57
CA LEU A 465 -23.21 -25.48 -23.86
C LEU A 465 -22.73 -24.27 -24.71
N GLY A 466 -21.48 -24.29 -25.21
CA GLY A 466 -20.94 -23.25 -26.08
C GLY A 466 -20.17 -22.14 -25.37
N ALA A 467 -19.83 -22.30 -24.10
CA ALA A 467 -18.96 -21.32 -23.41
C ALA A 467 -17.57 -21.28 -24.02
N ARG A 468 -17.13 -20.10 -24.42
CA ARG A 468 -15.79 -19.90 -24.99
C ARG A 468 -14.73 -19.87 -23.88
N ARG A 469 -13.47 -20.15 -24.24
CA ARG A 469 -12.34 -20.03 -23.31
C ARG A 469 -12.28 -18.66 -22.61
N LYS A 470 -12.63 -17.58 -23.33
CA LYS A 470 -12.69 -16.21 -22.77
C LYS A 470 -13.78 -16.05 -21.70
N ASP A 471 -14.91 -16.74 -21.84
CA ASP A 471 -16.02 -16.65 -20.90
C ASP A 471 -15.68 -17.36 -19.58
N ILE A 472 -15.10 -18.56 -19.66
CA ILE A 472 -14.59 -19.30 -18.49
C ILE A 472 -13.54 -18.47 -17.76
N ARG A 473 -12.55 -17.91 -18.49
CA ARG A 473 -11.53 -17.05 -17.89
C ARG A 473 -12.15 -15.84 -17.17
N ARG A 474 -13.16 -15.20 -17.75
CA ARG A 474 -13.86 -14.06 -17.13
C ARG A 474 -14.57 -14.44 -15.83
N ILE A 475 -15.21 -15.61 -15.77
CA ILE A 475 -15.88 -16.09 -14.56
C ILE A 475 -14.87 -16.24 -13.41
N PHE A 476 -13.77 -16.98 -13.64
CA PHE A 476 -12.76 -17.20 -12.59
C PHE A 476 -11.95 -15.94 -12.27
N ALA A 477 -11.67 -15.09 -13.25
CA ALA A 477 -11.05 -13.78 -12.99
C ALA A 477 -11.96 -12.88 -12.15
N SER A 478 -13.28 -12.92 -12.37
CA SER A 478 -14.24 -12.18 -11.55
C SER A 478 -14.34 -12.73 -10.13
N GLU A 479 -14.21 -14.05 -9.94
CA GLU A 479 -14.17 -14.67 -8.60
C GLU A 479 -12.91 -14.24 -7.85
N ALA A 480 -11.73 -14.29 -8.50
CA ALA A 480 -10.48 -13.79 -7.95
C ALA A 480 -10.54 -12.29 -7.59
N PHE A 481 -11.14 -11.49 -8.46
CA PHE A 481 -11.37 -10.06 -8.24
C PHE A 481 -12.23 -9.80 -6.99
N LEU A 482 -13.32 -10.54 -6.82
CA LEU A 482 -14.19 -10.42 -5.65
C LEU A 482 -13.48 -10.85 -4.36
N ILE A 483 -12.70 -11.95 -4.38
CA ILE A 483 -11.88 -12.38 -3.25
C ILE A 483 -10.84 -11.31 -2.93
N GLY A 484 -10.18 -10.73 -3.92
CA GLY A 484 -9.20 -9.66 -3.74
C GLY A 484 -9.80 -8.41 -3.11
N ILE A 485 -10.97 -7.97 -3.56
CA ILE A 485 -11.68 -6.81 -2.97
C ILE A 485 -12.06 -7.10 -1.52
N THR A 486 -12.66 -8.26 -1.24
CA THR A 486 -13.09 -8.61 0.12
C THR A 486 -11.91 -8.72 1.08
N SER A 487 -10.81 -9.39 0.65
CA SER A 487 -9.56 -9.46 1.42
C SER A 487 -8.95 -8.09 1.66
N GLY A 488 -8.91 -7.24 0.62
CA GLY A 488 -8.41 -5.88 0.71
C GLY A 488 -9.23 -5.02 1.66
N ALA A 489 -10.57 -5.09 1.55
CA ALA A 489 -11.47 -4.35 2.43
C ALA A 489 -11.31 -4.77 3.90
N ILE A 490 -11.26 -6.09 4.17
CA ILE A 490 -11.03 -6.63 5.53
C ILE A 490 -9.66 -6.16 6.04
N GLY A 491 -8.58 -6.32 5.25
CA GLY A 491 -7.23 -5.92 5.63
C GLY A 491 -7.13 -4.44 5.97
N VAL A 492 -7.76 -3.57 5.17
CA VAL A 492 -7.82 -2.13 5.43
C VAL A 492 -8.61 -1.82 6.70
N VAL A 493 -9.81 -2.39 6.88
CA VAL A 493 -10.63 -2.16 8.08
C VAL A 493 -9.86 -2.59 9.34
N VAL A 494 -9.26 -3.79 9.33
CA VAL A 494 -8.47 -4.28 10.47
C VAL A 494 -7.27 -3.37 10.72
N THR A 495 -6.61 -2.87 9.68
CA THR A 495 -5.49 -1.90 9.84
C THR A 495 -5.95 -0.59 10.48
N TYR A 496 -7.13 -0.06 10.09
CA TYR A 496 -7.69 1.14 10.73
C TYR A 496 -8.02 0.91 12.20
N VAL A 497 -8.62 -0.23 12.53
CA VAL A 497 -8.93 -0.60 13.91
C VAL A 497 -7.64 -0.74 14.75
N LEU A 498 -6.65 -1.49 14.25
CA LEU A 498 -5.36 -1.62 14.92
C LEU A 498 -4.64 -0.27 15.05
N GLY A 499 -4.64 0.55 13.99
CA GLY A 499 -4.06 1.89 14.01
C GLY A 499 -4.73 2.81 15.04
N PHE A 500 -6.03 2.71 15.21
CA PHE A 500 -6.76 3.44 16.25
C PHE A 500 -6.32 3.01 17.66
N PHE A 501 -6.22 1.70 17.92
CA PHE A 501 -5.75 1.19 19.22
C PHE A 501 -4.28 1.58 19.48
N ILE A 502 -3.39 1.44 18.49
CA ILE A 502 -1.98 1.83 18.62
C ILE A 502 -1.89 3.33 18.90
N ASN A 503 -2.60 4.18 18.17
CA ASN A 503 -2.57 5.63 18.39
C ASN A 503 -3.14 6.02 19.77
N ASN A 504 -4.20 5.36 20.25
CA ASN A 504 -4.73 5.60 21.58
C ASN A 504 -3.72 5.24 22.67
N PHE A 505 -3.05 4.10 22.53
CA PHE A 505 -2.02 3.66 23.45
C PHE A 505 -0.82 4.61 23.44
N THR A 506 -0.30 4.94 22.26
CA THR A 506 0.86 5.85 22.14
C THR A 506 0.53 7.29 22.55
N LYS A 507 -0.70 7.74 22.33
CA LYS A 507 -1.16 9.04 22.80
C LYS A 507 -1.26 9.11 24.33
N ALA A 508 -1.73 8.04 24.97
CA ALA A 508 -1.81 7.94 26.42
C ALA A 508 -0.42 7.83 27.07
N ALA A 509 0.54 7.14 26.45
CA ALA A 509 1.87 6.90 26.99
C ALA A 509 2.88 7.99 26.61
N PHE A 510 2.77 8.59 25.41
CA PHE A 510 3.80 9.47 24.83
C PHE A 510 3.22 10.73 24.18
N GLU A 511 1.93 11.00 24.29
CA GLU A 511 1.20 12.11 23.65
C GLU A 511 1.32 12.18 22.11
N VAL A 512 1.54 11.02 21.44
CA VAL A 512 1.92 10.93 20.04
C VAL A 512 0.98 10.03 19.25
N ASN A 513 0.65 10.45 18.01
CA ASN A 513 0.03 9.59 17.01
C ASN A 513 1.09 8.99 16.08
N VAL A 514 1.37 7.68 16.22
CA VAL A 514 2.47 6.99 15.50
C VAL A 514 2.01 6.41 14.18
N VAL A 515 0.72 6.13 13.99
CA VAL A 515 0.17 5.53 12.77
C VAL A 515 -0.52 6.60 11.92
N SER A 516 0.04 6.87 10.74
CA SER A 516 -0.53 7.82 9.78
C SER A 516 -1.16 7.08 8.60
N MET A 517 -2.49 6.92 8.62
CA MET A 517 -3.24 6.24 7.56
C MET A 517 -3.34 7.11 6.30
N THR A 518 -3.06 6.50 5.15
CA THR A 518 -3.21 7.13 3.85
C THR A 518 -3.99 6.19 2.93
N THR A 519 -5.05 6.69 2.30
CA THR A 519 -5.89 5.94 1.35
C THR A 519 -5.11 5.30 0.20
N LYS A 520 -3.97 5.89 -0.19
CA LYS A 520 -3.08 5.35 -1.25
C LYS A 520 -2.57 3.95 -0.93
N TYR A 521 -2.20 3.66 0.32
CA TYR A 521 -1.70 2.34 0.72
C TYR A 521 -2.81 1.29 0.73
N ALA A 522 -4.02 1.68 1.13
CA ALA A 522 -5.20 0.82 1.07
C ALA A 522 -5.52 0.39 -0.37
N ILE A 523 -5.53 1.33 -1.30
CA ILE A 523 -5.78 1.06 -2.72
C ILE A 523 -4.70 0.14 -3.29
N ALA A 524 -3.42 0.39 -3.00
CA ALA A 524 -2.32 -0.44 -3.48
C ALA A 524 -2.46 -1.90 -3.01
N GLY A 525 -2.81 -2.14 -1.74
CA GLY A 525 -3.04 -3.48 -1.21
C GLY A 525 -4.16 -4.24 -1.93
N ILE A 526 -5.27 -3.58 -2.21
CA ILE A 526 -6.40 -4.15 -2.96
C ILE A 526 -5.97 -4.51 -4.39
N VAL A 527 -5.26 -3.62 -5.10
CA VAL A 527 -4.81 -3.86 -6.48
C VAL A 527 -3.88 -5.07 -6.57
N ILE A 528 -2.93 -5.20 -5.66
CA ILE A 528 -1.99 -6.34 -5.64
C ILE A 528 -2.75 -7.67 -5.43
N SER A 529 -3.73 -7.68 -4.53
CA SER A 529 -4.58 -8.84 -4.25
C SER A 529 -5.38 -9.29 -5.49
N MET A 530 -5.85 -8.32 -6.30
CA MET A 530 -6.56 -8.60 -7.55
C MET A 530 -5.66 -9.24 -8.61
N ILE A 531 -4.41 -8.81 -8.73
CA ILE A 531 -3.43 -9.34 -9.69
C ILE A 531 -3.13 -10.81 -9.41
N ALA A 532 -3.06 -11.22 -8.15
CA ALA A 532 -2.79 -12.61 -7.74
C ALA A 532 -3.78 -13.63 -8.33
N GLY A 533 -5.02 -13.22 -8.62
CA GLY A 533 -6.05 -14.10 -9.18
C GLY A 533 -5.98 -14.35 -10.69
N ILE A 534 -5.11 -13.66 -11.44
CA ILE A 534 -5.06 -13.77 -12.92
C ILE A 534 -4.55 -15.15 -13.37
N LEU A 535 -3.54 -15.69 -12.70
CA LEU A 535 -2.91 -16.97 -13.06
C LEU A 535 -3.89 -18.16 -13.00
N PRO A 536 -4.66 -18.39 -11.92
CA PRO A 536 -5.61 -19.50 -11.84
C PRO A 536 -6.72 -19.41 -12.88
N SER A 537 -7.19 -18.19 -13.19
CA SER A 537 -8.25 -17.98 -14.19
C SER A 537 -7.84 -18.39 -15.59
N ASN A 538 -6.55 -18.19 -15.95
CA ASN A 538 -6.01 -18.64 -17.22
C ASN A 538 -5.94 -20.17 -17.31
N ARG A 539 -5.58 -20.88 -16.22
CA ARG A 539 -5.57 -22.35 -16.18
C ARG A 539 -6.98 -22.92 -16.37
N ALA A 540 -7.97 -22.41 -15.65
CA ALA A 540 -9.37 -22.83 -15.78
C ALA A 540 -9.88 -22.73 -17.22
N SER A 541 -9.48 -21.70 -17.96
CA SER A 541 -9.93 -21.47 -19.34
C SER A 541 -9.40 -22.51 -20.35
N LYS A 542 -8.29 -23.18 -20.02
CA LYS A 542 -7.61 -24.15 -20.91
C LYS A 542 -8.08 -25.60 -20.73
N LEU A 543 -8.91 -25.89 -19.73
CA LEU A 543 -9.43 -27.24 -19.49
C LEU A 543 -10.17 -27.77 -20.73
N ASP A 544 -9.91 -29.03 -21.10
CA ASP A 544 -10.63 -29.72 -22.16
C ASP A 544 -12.02 -30.16 -21.65
N PRO A 545 -13.12 -29.90 -22.39
CA PRO A 545 -14.46 -30.29 -21.96
C PRO A 545 -14.64 -31.81 -21.89
N VAL A 546 -14.01 -32.56 -22.82
CA VAL A 546 -14.11 -34.03 -22.87
C VAL A 546 -13.40 -34.64 -21.66
N GLU A 547 -12.18 -34.20 -21.39
CA GLU A 547 -11.40 -34.66 -20.23
C GLU A 547 -12.06 -34.25 -18.90
N ALA A 548 -12.68 -33.07 -18.88
CA ALA A 548 -13.39 -32.55 -17.73
C ALA A 548 -14.66 -33.34 -17.37
N LEU A 549 -15.38 -33.86 -18.37
CA LEU A 549 -16.59 -34.67 -18.20
C LEU A 549 -16.29 -36.16 -17.95
N ARG A 550 -15.14 -36.67 -18.43
CA ARG A 550 -14.71 -38.08 -18.30
C ARG A 550 -14.08 -38.39 -16.92
N LYS A 551 -13.58 -37.41 -16.22
CA LYS A 551 -13.06 -37.60 -14.83
C LYS A 551 -14.20 -37.92 -13.89
N GLU A 552 -14.30 -39.17 -13.47
CA GLU A 552 -15.13 -39.60 -12.34
C GLU A 552 -14.54 -39.15 -10.99
#